data_4a72caff913aa197cb05ee447a65ddcd
#
_entry.id   4a72caff913aa197cb05ee447a65ddcd
#
_cell.length_a   1.000
_cell.length_b   1.000
_cell.length_c   1.000
_cell.angle_alpha   90.00
_cell.angle_beta   90.00
_cell.angle_gamma   90.00
#
_symmetry.space_group_name_H-M   'P 1'
#
loop_
_entity.id
_entity.type
_entity.pdbx_description
1 polymer ?
#
loop_
_entity_poly.entity_id
_entity_poly.type
_entity_poly.pdbx_seq_one_letter_code
_entity_poly.pdbx_strand_id
1 'polypeptide(L)'
;MIIPCIDLMGGKVVQLVQGKEKALELPDPIAVLEKFLSFAEIQVIDLDAAMGLAPQVGCVRELCQRKLCRVGGGIRSLERALQAVSDGAHKLIVGSAAFTTRGIDHGFLQSLTRIISRDRLIIAVDCLDDHVAIHGWREVLPLSSSQALPH
;
A
#
# COMPACT_ATOMS: atom_id res chain seq x y z
N MET A 1 0.17 -5.73 17.98
CA MET A 1 0.89 -6.47 16.90
C MET A 1 1.80 -5.47 16.19
N ILE A 2 3.05 -5.83 15.92
CA ILE A 2 3.99 -5.02 15.12
C ILE A 2 4.08 -5.65 13.74
N ILE A 3 4.02 -4.83 12.70
CA ILE A 3 4.15 -5.24 11.30
C ILE A 3 5.25 -4.36 10.69
N PRO A 4 6.42 -4.93 10.40
CA PRO A 4 7.49 -4.19 9.74
C PRO A 4 7.06 -3.76 8.33
N CYS A 5 7.56 -2.61 7.87
CA CYS A 5 7.32 -2.10 6.53
C CYS A 5 8.62 -2.04 5.73
N ILE A 6 8.53 -2.43 4.47
CA ILE A 6 9.56 -2.26 3.44
C ILE A 6 8.98 -1.34 2.37
N ASP A 7 9.50 -0.13 2.28
CA ASP A 7 9.15 0.83 1.25
C ASP A 7 10.14 0.70 0.08
N LEU A 8 9.63 0.42 -1.11
CA LEU A 8 10.43 0.18 -2.31
C LEU A 8 10.44 1.41 -3.23
N MET A 9 11.62 1.80 -3.68
CA MET A 9 11.83 2.86 -4.67
C MET A 9 13.08 2.55 -5.50
N GLY A 10 12.94 2.48 -6.84
CA GLY A 10 14.06 2.21 -7.74
C GLY A 10 14.79 0.87 -7.47
N GLY A 11 14.07 -0.17 -7.06
CA GLY A 11 14.66 -1.48 -6.73
C GLY A 11 15.32 -1.56 -5.35
N LYS A 12 15.23 -0.51 -4.55
CA LYS A 12 15.87 -0.40 -3.25
C LYS A 12 14.85 -0.21 -2.13
N VAL A 13 15.27 -0.48 -0.90
CA VAL A 13 14.49 -0.12 0.28
C VAL A 13 14.82 1.31 0.67
N VAL A 14 13.80 2.12 0.91
CA VAL A 14 13.97 3.51 1.32
C VAL A 14 13.17 3.81 2.58
N GLN A 15 13.57 4.85 3.28
CA GLN A 15 12.74 5.51 4.28
C GLN A 15 12.61 6.98 3.90
N LEU A 16 11.37 7.44 3.73
CA LEU A 16 11.07 8.83 3.45
C LEU A 16 10.61 9.54 4.71
N VAL A 17 11.17 10.71 4.98
CA VAL A 17 10.65 11.63 6.00
C VAL A 17 9.56 12.47 5.34
N GLN A 18 8.35 12.42 5.91
CA GLN A 18 7.16 13.13 5.41
C GLN A 18 6.89 12.91 3.90
N GLY A 19 7.25 11.71 3.39
CA GLY A 19 7.06 11.37 1.98
C GLY A 19 7.93 12.15 0.98
N LYS A 20 8.92 12.92 1.44
CA LYS A 20 9.70 13.84 0.59
C LYS A 20 11.20 13.60 0.64
N GLU A 21 11.78 13.57 1.81
CA GLU A 21 13.24 13.45 1.98
C GLU A 21 13.64 12.00 2.20
N LYS A 22 14.61 11.52 1.43
CA LYS A 22 15.17 10.17 1.60
C LYS A 22 16.14 10.17 2.78
N ALA A 23 15.70 9.63 3.93
CA ALA A 23 16.52 9.50 5.13
C ALA A 23 17.39 8.24 5.14
N LEU A 24 16.94 7.18 4.47
CA LEU A 24 17.65 5.90 4.39
C LEU A 24 17.48 5.29 3.00
N GLU A 25 18.53 4.67 2.49
CA GLU A 25 18.50 3.84 1.29
C GLU A 25 19.34 2.58 1.52
N LEU A 26 18.75 1.40 1.33
CA LEU A 26 19.42 0.12 1.41
C LEU A 26 19.26 -0.61 0.06
N PRO A 27 20.34 -1.11 -0.53
CA PRO A 27 20.32 -1.58 -1.92
C PRO A 27 19.62 -2.93 -2.10
N ASP A 28 19.51 -3.73 -1.05
CA ASP A 28 19.00 -5.11 -1.13
C ASP A 28 17.75 -5.31 -0.29
N PRO A 29 16.55 -5.35 -0.92
CA PRO A 29 15.28 -5.63 -0.24
C PRO A 29 15.23 -7.00 0.45
N ILE A 30 15.93 -8.00 -0.07
CA ILE A 30 15.94 -9.35 0.50
C ILE A 30 16.75 -9.38 1.79
N ALA A 31 17.91 -8.73 1.81
CA ALA A 31 18.71 -8.59 3.04
C ALA A 31 17.95 -7.82 4.14
N VAL A 32 17.06 -6.89 3.76
CA VAL A 32 16.18 -6.21 4.71
C VAL A 32 15.08 -7.15 5.19
N LEU A 33 14.44 -7.92 4.30
CA LEU A 33 13.43 -8.91 4.64
C LEU A 33 13.96 -9.94 5.66
N GLU A 34 15.20 -10.39 5.51
CA GLU A 34 15.82 -11.37 6.41
C GLU A 34 15.81 -10.91 7.86
N LYS A 35 15.93 -9.59 8.12
CA LYS A 35 15.82 -9.02 9.46
C LYS A 35 14.40 -9.11 10.06
N PHE A 36 13.41 -9.33 9.22
CA PHE A 36 12.00 -9.35 9.59
C PHE A 36 11.37 -10.76 9.55
N LEU A 37 12.15 -11.82 9.34
CA LEU A 37 11.63 -13.18 9.21
C LEU A 37 10.92 -13.68 10.48
N SER A 38 11.25 -13.17 11.67
CA SER A 38 10.60 -13.52 12.94
C SER A 38 9.17 -12.98 13.06
N PHE A 39 8.78 -11.98 12.28
CA PHE A 39 7.42 -11.44 12.29
C PHE A 39 6.48 -12.33 11.46
N ALA A 40 5.20 -12.40 11.82
CA ALA A 40 4.23 -13.24 11.10
C ALA A 40 4.02 -12.79 9.65
N GLU A 41 3.90 -11.49 9.44
CA GLU A 41 3.72 -10.86 8.14
C GLU A 41 4.47 -9.53 8.09
N ILE A 42 4.72 -9.01 6.89
CA ILE A 42 5.32 -7.71 6.65
C ILE A 42 4.43 -6.87 5.73
N GLN A 43 4.66 -5.57 5.72
CA GLN A 43 4.08 -4.66 4.75
C GLN A 43 5.12 -4.31 3.69
N VAL A 44 4.70 -4.24 2.43
CA VAL A 44 5.53 -3.83 1.28
C VAL A 44 4.78 -2.73 0.54
N ILE A 45 5.39 -1.56 0.44
CA ILE A 45 4.83 -0.42 -0.29
C ILE A 45 5.69 -0.12 -1.51
N ASP A 46 5.10 -0.27 -2.68
CA ASP A 46 5.71 0.13 -3.96
C ASP A 46 5.51 1.63 -4.17
N LEU A 47 6.51 2.43 -3.78
CA LEU A 47 6.45 3.88 -3.88
C LEU A 47 6.52 4.36 -5.34
N ASP A 48 7.21 3.65 -6.23
CA ASP A 48 7.23 3.99 -7.65
C ASP A 48 5.83 3.88 -8.24
N ALA A 49 5.13 2.78 -7.99
CA ALA A 49 3.74 2.62 -8.41
C ALA A 49 2.81 3.64 -7.71
N ALA A 50 3.05 3.98 -6.45
CA ALA A 50 2.30 5.00 -5.73
C ALA A 50 2.44 6.38 -6.38
N MET A 51 3.61 6.70 -6.93
CA MET A 51 3.91 7.93 -7.67
C MET A 51 3.48 7.89 -9.15
N GLY A 52 2.91 6.77 -9.62
CA GLY A 52 2.49 6.61 -11.02
C GLY A 52 3.59 6.20 -11.96
N LEU A 53 4.73 5.74 -11.44
CA LEU A 53 5.82 5.16 -12.20
C LEU A 53 5.58 3.65 -12.43
N ALA A 54 6.49 3.00 -13.16
CA ALA A 54 6.42 1.57 -13.40
C ALA A 54 6.51 0.78 -12.08
N PRO A 55 5.56 -0.16 -11.82
CA PRO A 55 5.55 -0.93 -10.59
C PRO A 55 6.75 -1.90 -10.52
N GLN A 56 7.23 -2.13 -9.31
CA GLN A 56 8.36 -3.01 -9.02
C GLN A 56 7.95 -4.48 -8.89
N VAL A 57 7.25 -5.00 -9.91
CA VAL A 57 6.63 -6.33 -9.92
C VAL A 57 7.60 -7.45 -9.51
N GLY A 58 8.83 -7.44 -10.04
CA GLY A 58 9.82 -8.48 -9.76
C GLY A 58 10.22 -8.51 -8.28
N CYS A 59 10.51 -7.35 -7.70
CA CYS A 59 10.90 -7.22 -6.30
C CYS A 59 9.74 -7.60 -5.37
N VAL A 60 8.53 -7.09 -5.63
CA VAL A 60 7.33 -7.42 -4.84
C VAL A 60 7.06 -8.92 -4.86
N ARG A 61 7.11 -9.55 -6.04
CA ARG A 61 6.92 -11.00 -6.20
C ARG A 61 7.94 -11.79 -5.38
N GLU A 62 9.22 -11.42 -5.45
CA GLU A 62 10.28 -12.11 -4.72
C GLU A 62 10.08 -12.02 -3.20
N LEU A 63 9.71 -10.87 -2.68
CA LEU A 63 9.38 -10.70 -1.26
C LEU A 63 8.16 -11.56 -0.86
N CYS A 64 7.11 -11.56 -1.68
CA CYS A 64 5.88 -12.35 -1.44
C CYS A 64 6.12 -13.87 -1.48
N GLN A 65 7.07 -14.35 -2.25
CA GLN A 65 7.46 -15.76 -2.28
C GLN A 65 8.15 -16.23 -0.98
N ARG A 66 8.75 -15.30 -0.25
CA ARG A 66 9.53 -15.59 0.97
C ARG A 66 8.75 -15.33 2.26
N LYS A 67 7.74 -14.43 2.21
CA LYS A 67 6.99 -14.00 3.38
C LYS A 67 5.55 -13.61 3.04
N LEU A 68 4.64 -13.74 4.01
CA LEU A 68 3.29 -13.19 3.88
C LEU A 68 3.38 -11.66 3.84
N CYS A 69 3.03 -11.07 2.69
CA CYS A 69 3.14 -9.64 2.46
C CYS A 69 1.76 -8.98 2.35
N ARG A 70 1.60 -7.87 3.05
CA ARG A 70 0.58 -6.87 2.77
C ARG A 70 1.15 -5.94 1.72
N VAL A 71 0.59 -5.91 0.52
CA VAL A 71 1.14 -5.13 -0.59
C VAL A 71 0.28 -3.91 -0.86
N GLY A 72 0.93 -2.75 -0.88
CA GLY A 72 0.36 -1.46 -1.24
C GLY A 72 1.22 -0.70 -2.23
N GLY A 73 0.73 0.47 -2.63
CA GLY A 73 1.38 1.32 -3.63
C GLY A 73 0.77 1.14 -5.02
N GLY A 74 0.14 2.21 -5.52
CA GLY A 74 -0.38 2.28 -6.88
C GLY A 74 -1.56 1.37 -7.21
N ILE A 75 -2.24 0.76 -6.23
CA ILE A 75 -3.44 -0.06 -6.47
C ILE A 75 -4.63 0.87 -6.71
N ARG A 76 -4.83 1.23 -7.99
CA ARG A 76 -5.87 2.18 -8.43
C ARG A 76 -6.82 1.58 -9.47
N SER A 77 -6.64 0.31 -9.83
CA SER A 77 -7.49 -0.40 -10.78
C SER A 77 -7.61 -1.87 -10.40
N LEU A 78 -8.63 -2.55 -10.92
CA LEU A 78 -8.81 -3.99 -10.74
C LEU A 78 -7.67 -4.79 -11.36
N GLU A 79 -7.15 -4.33 -12.50
CA GLU A 79 -6.01 -4.95 -13.16
C GLU A 79 -4.77 -4.94 -12.26
N ARG A 80 -4.46 -3.79 -11.63
CA ARG A 80 -3.32 -3.68 -10.72
C ARG A 80 -3.53 -4.52 -9.45
N ALA A 81 -4.76 -4.60 -8.96
CA ALA A 81 -5.11 -5.47 -7.83
C ALA A 81 -4.92 -6.96 -8.18
N LEU A 82 -5.41 -7.40 -9.34
CA LEU A 82 -5.21 -8.77 -9.85
C LEU A 82 -3.74 -9.09 -10.02
N GLN A 83 -2.95 -8.17 -10.57
CA GLN A 83 -1.51 -8.34 -10.71
C GLN A 83 -0.83 -8.55 -9.36
N ALA A 84 -1.13 -7.71 -8.35
CA ALA A 84 -0.54 -7.84 -7.03
C ALA A 84 -0.91 -9.18 -6.35
N VAL A 85 -2.15 -9.65 -6.51
CA VAL A 85 -2.57 -10.98 -6.03
C VAL A 85 -1.82 -12.10 -6.75
N SER A 86 -1.66 -12.00 -8.08
CA SER A 86 -0.90 -12.96 -8.89
C SER A 86 0.58 -12.98 -8.53
N ASP A 87 1.13 -11.84 -8.09
CA ASP A 87 2.51 -11.72 -7.61
C ASP A 87 2.71 -12.28 -6.19
N GLY A 88 1.63 -12.74 -5.55
CA GLY A 88 1.67 -13.41 -4.26
C GLY A 88 1.28 -12.53 -3.06
N ALA A 89 0.70 -11.36 -3.28
CA ALA A 89 0.22 -10.54 -2.18
C ALA A 89 -0.77 -11.30 -1.30
N HIS A 90 -0.47 -11.44 -0.01
CA HIS A 90 -1.37 -12.05 0.96
C HIS A 90 -2.55 -11.13 1.27
N LYS A 91 -2.29 -9.82 1.41
CA LYS A 91 -3.30 -8.76 1.57
C LYS A 91 -3.00 -7.60 0.64
N LEU A 92 -4.04 -6.89 0.22
CA LEU A 92 -3.91 -5.65 -0.55
C LEU A 92 -4.15 -4.44 0.34
N ILE A 93 -3.33 -3.41 0.18
CA ILE A 93 -3.51 -2.11 0.83
C ILE A 93 -3.90 -1.10 -0.25
N VAL A 94 -5.10 -0.55 -0.12
CA VAL A 94 -5.65 0.48 -1.01
C VAL A 94 -5.76 1.78 -0.24
N GLY A 95 -5.09 2.81 -0.71
CA GLY A 95 -5.13 4.16 -0.14
C GLY A 95 -6.07 5.07 -0.93
N SER A 96 -5.53 6.11 -1.55
CA SER A 96 -6.29 7.18 -2.24
C SER A 96 -7.37 6.70 -3.20
N ALA A 97 -7.19 5.54 -3.84
CA ALA A 97 -8.19 4.99 -4.77
C ALA A 97 -9.48 4.51 -4.09
N ALA A 98 -9.48 4.34 -2.76
CA ALA A 98 -10.69 4.05 -1.99
C ALA A 98 -11.62 5.27 -1.85
N PHE A 99 -11.18 6.44 -2.31
CA PHE A 99 -11.87 7.71 -2.12
C PHE A 99 -12.01 8.48 -3.44
N THR A 100 -13.10 9.23 -3.53
CA THR A 100 -13.35 10.22 -4.57
C THR A 100 -13.57 11.59 -3.92
N THR A 101 -13.66 12.64 -4.70
CA THR A 101 -14.06 13.98 -4.20
C THR A 101 -15.43 14.01 -3.52
N ARG A 102 -16.25 12.95 -3.69
CA ARG A 102 -17.58 12.79 -3.09
C ARG A 102 -17.58 11.89 -1.85
N GLY A 103 -16.43 11.35 -1.44
CA GLY A 103 -16.29 10.43 -0.32
C GLY A 103 -15.78 9.05 -0.74
N ILE A 104 -16.20 8.00 -0.04
CA ILE A 104 -15.75 6.62 -0.29
C ILE A 104 -16.22 6.11 -1.66
N ASP A 105 -15.31 5.51 -2.42
CA ASP A 105 -15.64 4.82 -3.68
C ASP A 105 -16.15 3.38 -3.40
N HIS A 106 -17.42 3.29 -3.03
CA HIS A 106 -18.04 2.00 -2.75
C HIS A 106 -18.03 1.05 -3.97
N GLY A 107 -18.13 1.59 -5.19
CA GLY A 107 -18.15 0.80 -6.42
C GLY A 107 -16.79 0.12 -6.65
N PHE A 108 -15.70 0.86 -6.51
CA PHE A 108 -14.36 0.31 -6.61
C PHE A 108 -14.07 -0.71 -5.50
N LEU A 109 -14.39 -0.38 -4.25
CA LEU A 109 -14.18 -1.29 -3.13
C LEU A 109 -14.99 -2.60 -3.27
N GLN A 110 -16.25 -2.52 -3.70
CA GLN A 110 -17.07 -3.69 -3.97
C GLN A 110 -16.48 -4.54 -5.10
N SER A 111 -15.93 -3.91 -6.13
CA SER A 111 -15.28 -4.64 -7.22
C SER A 111 -14.01 -5.35 -6.76
N LEU A 112 -13.23 -4.75 -5.86
CA LEU A 112 -12.06 -5.40 -5.26
C LEU A 112 -12.44 -6.64 -4.45
N THR A 113 -13.59 -6.65 -3.75
CA THR A 113 -14.02 -7.84 -2.98
C THR A 113 -14.40 -9.04 -3.85
N ARG A 114 -14.49 -8.89 -5.17
CA ARG A 114 -14.61 -9.99 -6.14
C ARG A 114 -13.27 -10.63 -6.49
N ILE A 115 -12.17 -9.91 -6.24
CA ILE A 115 -10.79 -10.35 -6.51
C ILE A 115 -10.16 -10.96 -5.27
N ILE A 116 -10.40 -10.34 -4.12
CA ILE A 116 -9.81 -10.74 -2.85
C ILE A 116 -10.87 -10.64 -1.75
N SER A 117 -10.85 -11.58 -0.80
CA SER A 117 -11.78 -11.56 0.33
C SER A 117 -11.60 -10.32 1.22
N ARG A 118 -12.66 -9.89 1.88
CA ARG A 118 -12.67 -8.67 2.70
C ARG A 118 -11.61 -8.65 3.79
N ASP A 119 -11.35 -9.79 4.43
CA ASP A 119 -10.33 -9.96 5.48
C ASP A 119 -8.89 -9.79 4.97
N ARG A 120 -8.71 -9.81 3.65
CA ARG A 120 -7.44 -9.57 2.97
C ARG A 120 -7.34 -8.18 2.32
N LEU A 121 -8.38 -7.37 2.41
CA LEU A 121 -8.41 -5.99 1.89
C LEU A 121 -8.23 -5.00 3.04
N ILE A 122 -7.22 -4.16 2.94
CA ILE A 122 -6.88 -3.11 3.90
C ILE A 122 -7.10 -1.76 3.22
N ILE A 123 -7.84 -0.88 3.87
CA ILE A 123 -7.99 0.50 3.42
C ILE A 123 -7.08 1.38 4.27
N ALA A 124 -6.10 2.01 3.62
CA ALA A 124 -5.25 3.01 4.24
C ALA A 124 -5.95 4.37 4.17
N VAL A 125 -6.13 4.99 5.32
CA VAL A 125 -6.77 6.30 5.45
C VAL A 125 -5.71 7.27 5.96
N ASP A 126 -5.12 8.03 5.05
CA ASP A 126 -4.23 9.13 5.40
C ASP A 126 -5.07 10.35 5.80
N CYS A 127 -4.69 11.04 6.86
CA CYS A 127 -5.42 12.20 7.35
C CYS A 127 -4.50 13.40 7.56
N LEU A 128 -5.03 14.58 7.27
CA LEU A 128 -4.44 15.87 7.62
C LEU A 128 -5.51 16.69 8.35
N ASP A 129 -5.21 17.13 9.57
CA ASP A 129 -6.15 17.90 10.42
C ASP A 129 -7.55 17.26 10.50
N ASP A 130 -7.59 15.94 10.81
CA ASP A 130 -8.80 15.11 10.92
C ASP A 130 -9.57 14.89 9.61
N HIS A 131 -9.10 15.35 8.48
CA HIS A 131 -9.72 15.13 7.18
C HIS A 131 -8.91 14.15 6.33
N VAL A 132 -9.62 13.34 5.53
CA VAL A 132 -8.98 12.36 4.64
C VAL A 132 -8.14 13.09 3.60
N ALA A 133 -6.87 12.70 3.53
CA ALA A 133 -5.92 13.20 2.54
C ALA A 133 -5.64 12.13 1.47
N ILE A 134 -5.61 12.54 0.22
CA ILE A 134 -5.36 11.66 -0.93
C ILE A 134 -4.20 12.19 -1.79
N HIS A 135 -3.76 11.36 -2.73
CA HIS A 135 -2.67 11.69 -3.67
C HIS A 135 -1.37 12.13 -3.02
N GLY A 136 -0.98 11.46 -1.90
CA GLY A 136 0.24 11.82 -1.16
C GLY A 136 0.10 13.19 -0.48
N TRP A 137 -1.05 13.41 0.16
CA TRP A 137 -1.39 14.61 0.95
C TRP A 137 -1.49 15.91 0.12
N ARG A 138 -1.67 15.78 -1.19
CA ARG A 138 -1.83 16.93 -2.10
C ARG A 138 -3.26 17.46 -2.16
N GLU A 139 -4.20 16.64 -1.76
CA GLU A 139 -5.62 16.95 -1.76
C GLU A 139 -6.26 16.48 -0.46
N VAL A 140 -7.04 17.33 0.17
CA VAL A 140 -7.78 17.03 1.40
C VAL A 140 -9.27 17.03 1.07
N LEU A 141 -9.94 15.94 1.43
CA LEU A 141 -11.36 15.77 1.16
C LEU A 141 -12.20 16.39 2.28
N PRO A 142 -13.43 16.85 1.98
CA PRO A 142 -14.41 17.27 2.99
C PRO A 142 -15.04 16.05 3.69
N LEU A 143 -14.20 15.11 4.12
CA LEU A 143 -14.56 13.85 4.76
C LEU A 143 -13.69 13.67 5.99
N SER A 144 -14.26 13.64 7.19
CA SER A 144 -13.49 13.43 8.41
C SER A 144 -13.01 11.97 8.53
N SER A 145 -11.96 11.75 9.31
CA SER A 145 -11.46 10.41 9.61
C SER A 145 -12.55 9.51 10.20
N SER A 146 -13.40 10.05 11.08
CA SER A 146 -14.52 9.32 11.68
C SER A 146 -15.60 8.93 10.67
N GLN A 147 -15.86 9.75 9.65
CA GLN A 147 -16.81 9.45 8.58
C GLN A 147 -16.27 8.42 7.57
N ALA A 148 -14.94 8.31 7.46
CA ALA A 148 -14.30 7.33 6.60
C ALA A 148 -14.22 5.92 7.21
N LEU A 149 -14.42 5.80 8.53
CA LEU A 149 -14.43 4.52 9.23
C LEU A 149 -15.84 3.92 9.23
N PRO A 150 -15.98 2.61 8.96
CA PRO A 150 -17.29 1.95 9.10
C PRO A 150 -17.73 1.97 10.57
N HIS A 151 -19.01 2.27 10.80
CA HIS A 151 -19.67 2.14 12.10
C HIS A 151 -19.98 0.70 12.39
#